data_ca78aabf6cae71314b1d4f78a7c0b094
#
_entry.id   ca78aabf6cae71314b1d4f78a7c0b094
#
_cell.length_a   1.000
_cell.length_b   1.000
_cell.length_c   1.000
_cell.angle_alpha   90.00
_cell.angle_beta   90.00
_cell.angle_gamma   90.00
#
_symmetry.space_group_name_H-M   'P 1'
#
loop_
_entity.id
_entity.type
_entity.pdbx_description
1 polymer ?
#
loop_
_entity_poly.entity_id
_entity_poly.type
_entity_poly.pdbx_seq_one_letter_code
_entity_poly.pdbx_strand_id
1 'polypeptide(L)'
;IFGYERFHFEHKGILFIGFPTGPMMRMALGHVAPEDIAYAREVLEKNGKAGNPVFMVTHMPMQPTDVDNWYEVTDAIRPYPIVTFVNGHYHRNLNFNFDGMPGIANITNLRQKGNTAGQYNEFDVRADSVVVYTHPVGKPRYRWTAIPFTTKHDDNQAHWFPRPSYAV
;
A
#
# COMPACT_ATOMS: atom_id res chain seq x y z
N ILE A 1 -2.64 20.96 -7.28
CA ILE A 1 -3.60 20.13 -8.01
C ILE A 1 -2.77 19.01 -8.62
N PHE A 2 -3.09 17.77 -8.29
CA PHE A 2 -2.39 16.59 -8.76
C PHE A 2 -2.71 16.37 -10.23
N GLY A 3 -1.71 16.45 -11.10
CA GLY A 3 -1.91 16.41 -12.56
C GLY A 3 -2.15 15.03 -13.14
N TYR A 4 -1.79 13.97 -12.41
CA TYR A 4 -1.88 12.58 -12.88
C TYR A 4 -2.28 11.65 -11.74
N GLU A 5 -2.97 10.56 -12.07
CA GLU A 5 -3.35 9.52 -11.11
C GLU A 5 -2.17 8.61 -10.73
N ARG A 6 -1.14 8.59 -11.58
CA ARG A 6 0.15 7.91 -11.33
C ARG A 6 1.18 8.91 -10.84
N PHE A 7 1.99 8.52 -9.86
CA PHE A 7 3.10 9.34 -9.39
C PHE A 7 4.23 8.48 -8.84
N HIS A 8 5.42 9.02 -8.83
CA HIS A 8 6.52 8.56 -8.00
C HIS A 8 7.34 9.74 -7.52
N PHE A 9 7.95 9.59 -6.39
CA PHE A 9 8.92 10.54 -5.84
C PHE A 9 9.79 9.84 -4.80
N GLU A 10 10.96 10.42 -4.55
CA GLU A 10 11.82 10.00 -3.46
C GLU A 10 11.75 11.02 -2.32
N HIS A 11 11.67 10.52 -1.10
CA HIS A 11 11.75 11.34 0.11
C HIS A 11 12.54 10.60 1.19
N LYS A 12 13.60 11.24 1.71
CA LYS A 12 14.49 10.67 2.73
C LYS A 12 14.98 9.25 2.41
N GLY A 13 15.33 9.01 1.16
CA GLY A 13 15.82 7.73 0.69
C GLY A 13 14.73 6.65 0.53
N ILE A 14 13.46 6.98 0.65
CA ILE A 14 12.35 6.09 0.36
C ILE A 14 11.77 6.43 -1.00
N LEU A 15 11.62 5.43 -1.87
CA LEU A 15 10.90 5.56 -3.13
C LEU A 15 9.40 5.30 -2.91
N PHE A 16 8.59 6.28 -3.23
CA PHE A 16 7.13 6.18 -3.22
C PHE A 16 6.62 6.01 -4.65
N ILE A 17 5.77 5.02 -4.87
CA ILE A 17 5.13 4.78 -6.17
C ILE A 17 3.63 4.64 -5.95
N GLY A 18 2.84 5.45 -6.62
CA GLY A 18 1.38 5.40 -6.57
C GLY A 18 0.74 5.22 -7.93
N PHE A 19 -0.34 4.46 -7.97
CA PHE A 19 -1.17 4.25 -9.14
C PHE A 19 -2.63 4.00 -8.73
N PRO A 20 -3.59 4.23 -9.64
CA PRO A 20 -5.00 4.02 -9.36
C PRO A 20 -5.35 2.54 -9.22
N THR A 21 -6.30 2.26 -8.35
CA THR A 21 -6.90 0.92 -8.15
C THR A 21 -8.42 1.01 -8.20
N GLY A 22 -8.93 2.13 -8.67
CA GLY A 22 -10.36 2.38 -8.70
C GLY A 22 -11.07 1.47 -9.68
N PRO A 23 -12.29 1.02 -9.35
CA PRO A 23 -13.12 0.37 -10.32
C PRO A 23 -13.58 1.38 -11.38
N MET A 24 -13.65 0.93 -12.63
CA MET A 24 -14.26 1.74 -13.70
C MET A 24 -15.77 1.97 -13.45
N MET A 25 -16.39 1.09 -12.66
CA MET A 25 -17.79 1.19 -12.26
C MET A 25 -17.92 1.19 -10.75
N ARG A 26 -18.84 2.00 -10.24
CA ARG A 26 -19.18 2.04 -8.82
C ARG A 26 -19.66 0.66 -8.34
N MET A 27 -19.21 0.20 -7.19
CA MET A 27 -19.55 -1.09 -6.57
C MET A 27 -18.91 -2.33 -7.23
N ALA A 28 -17.98 -2.15 -8.15
CA ALA A 28 -17.15 -3.25 -8.67
C ALA A 28 -15.84 -3.39 -7.85
N LEU A 29 -15.16 -4.51 -8.03
CA LEU A 29 -13.79 -4.67 -7.58
C LEU A 29 -12.88 -3.64 -8.27
N GLY A 30 -11.79 -3.26 -7.62
CA GLY A 30 -10.74 -2.50 -8.25
C GLY A 30 -10.08 -3.29 -9.36
N HIS A 31 -9.47 -2.56 -10.28
CA HIS A 31 -8.67 -3.10 -11.37
C HIS A 31 -7.47 -2.20 -11.59
N VAL A 32 -6.29 -2.77 -11.78
CA VAL A 32 -5.09 -2.03 -12.13
C VAL A 32 -4.83 -2.20 -13.63
N ALA A 33 -4.85 -1.10 -14.35
CA ALA A 33 -4.64 -1.14 -15.79
C ALA A 33 -3.22 -1.66 -16.14
N PRO A 34 -3.04 -2.41 -17.25
CA PRO A 34 -1.73 -2.93 -17.65
C PRO A 34 -0.66 -1.85 -17.76
N GLU A 35 -1.02 -0.65 -18.20
CA GLU A 35 -0.11 0.50 -18.29
C GLU A 35 0.29 1.07 -16.92
N ASP A 36 -0.51 0.87 -15.86
CA ASP A 36 -0.15 1.24 -14.49
C ASP A 36 0.82 0.23 -13.88
N ILE A 37 0.63 -1.06 -14.18
CA ILE A 37 1.57 -2.12 -13.80
C ILE A 37 2.91 -1.89 -14.53
N ALA A 38 2.87 -1.61 -15.83
CA ALA A 38 4.07 -1.31 -16.61
C ALA A 38 4.81 -0.08 -16.08
N TYR A 39 4.08 0.98 -15.72
CA TYR A 39 4.64 2.17 -15.11
C TYR A 39 5.35 1.86 -13.78
N ALA A 40 4.69 1.11 -12.89
CA ALA A 40 5.29 0.73 -11.61
C ALA A 40 6.59 -0.06 -11.81
N ARG A 41 6.61 -1.01 -12.74
CA ARG A 41 7.82 -1.76 -13.11
C ARG A 41 8.92 -0.87 -13.65
N GLU A 42 8.61 0.02 -14.60
CA GLU A 42 9.59 0.96 -15.17
C GLU A 42 10.24 1.83 -14.10
N VAL A 43 9.45 2.36 -13.17
CA VAL A 43 9.97 3.15 -12.05
C VAL A 43 10.86 2.30 -11.15
N LEU A 44 10.45 1.07 -10.82
CA LEU A 44 11.23 0.14 -10.01
C LEU A 44 12.54 -0.28 -10.70
N GLU A 45 12.52 -0.53 -11.99
CA GLU A 45 13.72 -0.86 -12.78
C GLU A 45 14.75 0.28 -12.78
N LYS A 46 14.28 1.52 -12.86
CA LYS A 46 15.14 2.71 -12.89
C LYS A 46 15.68 3.11 -11.51
N ASN A 47 14.83 3.02 -10.48
CA ASN A 47 15.09 3.62 -9.17
C ASN A 47 15.22 2.58 -8.04
N GLY A 48 14.63 1.40 -8.17
CA GLY A 48 14.61 0.37 -7.13
C GLY A 48 15.92 -0.41 -6.95
N LYS A 49 16.87 -0.27 -7.89
CA LYS A 49 18.17 -0.97 -7.84
C LYS A 49 19.14 -0.41 -6.82
N ALA A 50 18.90 0.79 -6.31
CA ALA A 50 19.76 1.44 -5.31
C ALA A 50 19.62 0.84 -3.90
N GLY A 51 18.76 -0.18 -3.70
CA GLY A 51 18.50 -0.76 -2.39
C GLY A 51 17.64 0.12 -1.48
N ASN A 52 17.09 1.21 -2.01
CA ASN A 52 16.21 2.08 -1.26
C ASN A 52 14.89 1.36 -0.93
N PRO A 53 14.34 1.56 0.29
CA PRO A 53 13.02 1.05 0.63
C PRO A 53 11.97 1.56 -0.33
N VAL A 54 11.06 0.70 -0.77
CA VAL A 54 9.96 1.08 -1.67
C VAL A 54 8.63 1.00 -0.95
N PHE A 55 7.85 2.08 -1.05
CA PHE A 55 6.49 2.17 -0.56
C PHE A 55 5.53 2.27 -1.75
N MET A 56 4.64 1.30 -1.86
CA MET A 56 3.56 1.34 -2.84
C MET A 56 2.36 2.06 -2.23
N VAL A 57 1.76 2.99 -2.97
CA VAL A 57 0.60 3.78 -2.49
C VAL A 57 -0.58 3.52 -3.39
N THR A 58 -1.60 2.85 -2.84
CA THR A 58 -2.82 2.53 -3.58
C THR A 58 -4.05 2.74 -2.70
N HIS A 59 -5.22 2.92 -3.29
CA HIS A 59 -6.44 3.03 -2.47
C HIS A 59 -6.86 1.66 -1.93
N MET A 60 -6.96 0.66 -2.80
CA MET A 60 -7.39 -0.69 -2.43
C MET A 60 -6.18 -1.59 -2.16
N PRO A 61 -6.25 -2.49 -1.16
CA PRO A 61 -5.25 -3.54 -0.94
C PRO A 61 -5.20 -4.54 -2.10
N MET A 62 -4.02 -5.09 -2.36
CA MET A 62 -3.80 -6.10 -3.42
C MET A 62 -4.22 -7.48 -2.94
N GLN A 63 -5.54 -7.74 -2.92
CA GLN A 63 -6.13 -9.03 -2.58
C GLN A 63 -7.39 -9.31 -3.40
N PRO A 64 -7.83 -10.58 -3.50
CA PRO A 64 -8.94 -11.00 -4.38
C PRO A 64 -10.28 -10.33 -4.10
N THR A 65 -10.51 -9.90 -2.86
CA THR A 65 -11.78 -9.25 -2.46
C THR A 65 -11.84 -7.77 -2.84
N ASP A 66 -10.72 -7.16 -3.19
CA ASP A 66 -10.62 -5.72 -3.43
C ASP A 66 -10.19 -5.39 -4.87
N VAL A 67 -9.25 -6.16 -5.44
CA VAL A 67 -8.71 -5.93 -6.79
C VAL A 67 -8.73 -7.24 -7.57
N ASP A 68 -9.39 -7.28 -8.71
CA ASP A 68 -9.61 -8.51 -9.47
C ASP A 68 -8.31 -9.09 -10.08
N ASN A 69 -7.41 -8.23 -10.54
CA ASN A 69 -6.10 -8.61 -11.07
C ASN A 69 -4.93 -8.35 -10.09
N TRP A 70 -5.19 -8.45 -8.79
CA TRP A 70 -4.21 -8.25 -7.72
C TRP A 70 -2.89 -9.03 -7.92
N TYR A 71 -3.00 -10.25 -8.48
CA TYR A 71 -1.86 -11.15 -8.71
C TYR A 71 -0.92 -10.63 -9.81
N GLU A 72 -1.43 -9.97 -10.84
CA GLU A 72 -0.60 -9.36 -11.89
C GLU A 72 0.28 -8.26 -11.31
N VAL A 73 -0.26 -7.48 -10.38
CA VAL A 73 0.48 -6.43 -9.68
C VAL A 73 1.54 -7.05 -8.76
N THR A 74 1.14 -7.95 -7.86
CA THR A 74 2.08 -8.54 -6.89
C THR A 74 3.18 -9.33 -7.56
N ASP A 75 2.90 -10.08 -8.62
CA ASP A 75 3.92 -10.83 -9.37
C ASP A 75 4.88 -9.89 -10.12
N ALA A 76 4.39 -8.77 -10.66
CA ALA A 76 5.21 -7.80 -11.37
C ALA A 76 6.22 -7.08 -10.46
N ILE A 77 5.87 -6.83 -9.19
CA ILE A 77 6.70 -6.05 -8.25
C ILE A 77 7.47 -6.91 -7.25
N ARG A 78 7.15 -8.19 -7.13
CA ARG A 78 7.78 -9.15 -6.19
C ARG A 78 9.32 -9.17 -6.23
N PRO A 79 10.01 -9.01 -7.38
CA PRO A 79 11.47 -9.01 -7.44
C PRO A 79 12.13 -7.79 -6.77
N TYR A 80 11.37 -6.78 -6.35
CA TYR A 80 11.89 -5.52 -5.84
C TYR A 80 11.74 -5.41 -4.32
N PRO A 81 12.53 -4.55 -3.63
CA PRO A 81 12.52 -4.42 -2.18
C PRO A 81 11.30 -3.63 -1.66
N ILE A 82 10.10 -4.14 -1.93
CA ILE A 82 8.87 -3.53 -1.43
C ILE A 82 8.81 -3.71 0.09
N VAL A 83 8.77 -2.59 0.81
CA VAL A 83 8.68 -2.58 2.28
C VAL A 83 7.24 -2.67 2.72
N THR A 84 6.35 -1.92 2.08
CA THR A 84 4.93 -1.91 2.44
C THR A 84 4.05 -1.32 1.33
N PHE A 85 2.82 -1.78 1.29
CA PHE A 85 1.72 -1.02 0.69
C PHE A 85 1.11 -0.07 1.71
N VAL A 86 0.78 1.13 1.29
CA VAL A 86 0.03 2.12 2.07
C VAL A 86 -1.34 2.29 1.41
N ASN A 87 -2.38 1.84 2.10
CA ASN A 87 -3.73 1.76 1.55
C ASN A 87 -4.73 2.60 2.37
N GLY A 88 -5.87 2.88 1.75
CA GLY A 88 -7.08 3.36 2.41
C GLY A 88 -8.13 2.26 2.53
N HIS A 89 -9.28 2.50 1.95
CA HIS A 89 -10.41 1.60 1.72
C HIS A 89 -11.14 1.10 2.99
N TYR A 90 -10.45 0.51 3.96
CA TYR A 90 -11.06 -0.10 5.15
C TYR A 90 -11.47 0.88 6.24
N HIS A 91 -11.11 2.15 6.14
CA HIS A 91 -11.42 3.19 7.10
C HIS A 91 -10.95 2.91 8.54
N ARG A 92 -9.98 2.03 8.71
CA ARG A 92 -9.41 1.64 10.01
C ARG A 92 -7.93 1.30 9.87
N ASN A 93 -7.22 1.41 10.97
CA ASN A 93 -5.84 0.94 11.04
C ASN A 93 -5.80 -0.59 11.00
N LEU A 94 -5.08 -1.14 10.04
CA LEU A 94 -4.92 -2.57 9.85
C LEU A 94 -3.53 -2.87 9.27
N ASN A 95 -2.79 -3.77 9.93
CA ASN A 95 -1.60 -4.38 9.34
C ASN A 95 -2.00 -5.65 8.61
N PHE A 96 -1.41 -5.90 7.46
CA PHE A 96 -1.65 -7.10 6.68
C PHE A 96 -0.41 -7.54 5.91
N ASN A 97 -0.42 -8.78 5.47
CA ASN A 97 0.56 -9.33 4.56
C ASN A 97 -0.18 -10.22 3.55
N PHE A 98 -0.65 -9.60 2.49
CA PHE A 98 -1.38 -10.30 1.44
C PHE A 98 -0.42 -10.71 0.33
N ASP A 99 -0.47 -11.97 -0.03
CA ASP A 99 0.35 -12.56 -1.09
C ASP A 99 1.87 -12.27 -0.90
N GLY A 100 2.32 -12.30 0.33
CA GLY A 100 3.69 -11.97 0.70
C GLY A 100 4.05 -10.49 0.63
N MET A 101 3.10 -9.60 0.36
CA MET A 101 3.31 -8.16 0.33
C MET A 101 2.82 -7.51 1.62
N PRO A 102 3.72 -7.01 2.48
CA PRO A 102 3.32 -6.30 3.69
C PRO A 102 2.56 -5.02 3.35
N GLY A 103 1.58 -4.68 4.16
CA GLY A 103 0.81 -3.48 3.96
C GLY A 103 0.14 -2.95 5.21
N ILE A 104 -0.27 -1.71 5.12
CA ILE A 104 -1.08 -1.04 6.12
C ILE A 104 -2.28 -0.36 5.46
N ALA A 105 -3.46 -0.55 6.05
CA ALA A 105 -4.61 0.28 5.75
C ALA A 105 -4.70 1.41 6.78
N ASN A 106 -5.04 2.60 6.31
CA ASN A 106 -5.08 3.79 7.15
C ASN A 106 -6.48 4.08 7.66
N ILE A 107 -6.52 4.66 8.88
CA ILE A 107 -7.74 5.17 9.47
C ILE A 107 -8.29 6.33 8.62
N THR A 108 -9.61 6.45 8.60
CA THR A 108 -10.28 7.57 7.92
C THR A 108 -10.35 8.83 8.78
N ASN A 109 -10.30 9.98 8.14
CA ASN A 109 -10.60 11.27 8.77
C ASN A 109 -12.09 11.59 8.81
N LEU A 110 -12.93 10.76 8.20
CA LEU A 110 -14.38 10.92 8.23
C LEU A 110 -14.94 10.60 9.62
N ARG A 111 -15.99 11.32 10.03
CA ARG A 111 -16.75 10.96 11.21
C ARG A 111 -17.44 9.60 11.00
N GLN A 112 -17.12 8.66 11.85
CA GLN A 112 -17.86 7.40 11.91
C GLN A 112 -19.12 7.55 12.79
N LYS A 113 -20.14 6.73 12.55
CA LYS A 113 -21.32 6.67 13.42
C LYS A 113 -20.88 6.40 14.87
N GLY A 114 -21.41 7.17 15.81
CA GLY A 114 -21.16 6.93 17.24
C GLY A 114 -20.07 7.80 17.87
N ASN A 115 -19.86 9.03 17.40
CA ASN A 115 -19.02 10.03 18.06
C ASN A 115 -17.49 9.86 17.95
N THR A 116 -16.98 9.02 17.08
CA THR A 116 -15.56 8.99 16.80
C THR A 116 -15.21 10.17 15.91
N ALA A 117 -14.46 11.12 16.45
CA ALA A 117 -13.84 12.16 15.68
C ALA A 117 -12.95 11.55 14.59
N GLY A 118 -12.78 12.25 13.48
CA GLY A 118 -11.85 11.86 12.43
C GLY A 118 -10.44 11.63 12.97
N GLN A 119 -9.66 10.83 12.26
CA GLN A 119 -8.28 10.51 12.62
C GLN A 119 -7.42 10.51 11.36
N TYR A 120 -6.12 10.68 11.52
CA TYR A 120 -5.15 10.49 10.44
C TYR A 120 -3.88 9.85 10.98
N ASN A 121 -3.07 9.29 10.10
CA ASN A 121 -1.77 8.75 10.43
C ASN A 121 -0.64 9.68 9.96
N GLU A 122 0.36 9.80 10.81
CA GLU A 122 1.64 10.48 10.54
C GLU A 122 2.72 9.41 10.40
N PHE A 123 3.52 9.52 9.37
CA PHE A 123 4.64 8.62 9.07
C PHE A 123 5.94 9.32 9.44
N ASP A 124 6.55 8.93 10.54
CA ASP A 124 7.85 9.42 11.01
C ASP A 124 8.97 8.55 10.44
N VAL A 125 9.63 9.05 9.40
CA VAL A 125 10.70 8.35 8.67
C VAL A 125 12.00 8.45 9.45
N ARG A 126 12.53 7.30 9.84
CA ARG A 126 13.81 7.12 10.54
C ARG A 126 14.84 6.47 9.63
N ALA A 127 16.06 6.25 10.15
CA ALA A 127 17.15 5.68 9.37
C ALA A 127 16.89 4.22 8.92
N ASP A 128 16.15 3.45 9.72
CA ASP A 128 15.95 2.00 9.56
C ASP A 128 14.49 1.57 9.52
N SER A 129 13.58 2.50 9.68
CA SER A 129 12.14 2.21 9.84
C SER A 129 11.26 3.43 9.60
N VAL A 130 9.97 3.18 9.46
CA VAL A 130 8.93 4.21 9.59
C VAL A 130 8.09 3.91 10.80
N VAL A 131 7.94 4.87 11.71
CA VAL A 131 7.02 4.80 12.85
C VAL A 131 5.72 5.49 12.47
N VAL A 132 4.61 4.80 12.64
CA VAL A 132 3.29 5.34 12.31
C VAL A 132 2.57 5.73 13.59
N TYR A 133 2.21 7.01 13.68
CA TYR A 133 1.42 7.57 14.77
C TYR A 133 0.00 7.86 14.29
N THR A 134 -0.98 7.50 15.08
CA THR A 134 -2.37 7.90 14.85
C THR A 134 -2.70 9.16 15.63
N HIS A 135 -3.31 10.11 14.97
CA HIS A 135 -3.78 11.38 15.53
C HIS A 135 -5.31 11.41 15.59
N PRO A 136 -5.93 11.05 16.70
CA PRO A 136 -7.36 11.26 16.89
C PRO A 136 -7.64 12.75 17.11
N VAL A 137 -8.68 13.29 16.48
CA VAL A 137 -9.06 14.70 16.69
C VAL A 137 -9.44 14.93 18.17
N GLY A 138 -8.83 15.95 18.77
CA GLY A 138 -9.08 16.32 20.16
C GLY A 138 -8.47 15.39 21.22
N LYS A 139 -7.56 14.49 20.82
CA LYS A 139 -6.84 13.59 21.76
C LYS A 139 -5.34 13.58 21.42
N PRO A 140 -4.47 13.22 22.38
CA PRO A 140 -3.05 13.02 22.11
C PRO A 140 -2.84 11.92 21.06
N ARG A 141 -1.81 12.12 20.21
CA ARG A 141 -1.37 11.06 19.29
C ARG A 141 -0.82 9.86 20.06
N TYR A 142 -0.93 8.71 19.44
CA TYR A 142 -0.32 7.49 19.95
C TYR A 142 0.43 6.74 18.85
N ARG A 143 1.49 6.03 19.25
CA ARG A 143 2.19 5.12 18.33
C ARG A 143 1.28 3.93 18.02
N TRP A 144 1.00 3.75 16.73
CA TRP A 144 0.22 2.60 16.27
C TRP A 144 1.13 1.42 15.90
N THR A 145 2.06 1.62 14.95
CA THR A 145 2.94 0.56 14.44
C THR A 145 4.29 1.12 14.03
N ALA A 146 5.22 0.23 13.69
CA ALA A 146 6.46 0.57 13.02
C ALA A 146 6.73 -0.43 11.90
N ILE A 147 7.31 0.05 10.81
CA ILE A 147 7.63 -0.72 9.61
C ILE A 147 9.14 -0.66 9.43
N PRO A 148 9.90 -1.72 9.78
CA PRO A 148 11.34 -1.76 9.57
C PRO A 148 11.66 -1.93 8.09
N PHE A 149 12.71 -1.26 7.60
CA PHE A 149 13.13 -1.36 6.20
C PHE A 149 13.75 -2.70 5.84
N THR A 150 14.19 -3.45 6.83
CA THR A 150 14.75 -4.79 6.67
C THR A 150 13.73 -5.90 6.75
N THR A 151 12.45 -5.57 6.78
CA THR A 151 11.39 -6.59 6.78
C THR A 151 11.48 -7.36 5.47
N LYS A 152 12.17 -8.49 5.50
CA LYS A 152 12.01 -9.53 4.50
C LYS A 152 10.54 -9.92 4.52
N HIS A 153 9.98 -10.19 3.35
CA HIS A 153 8.68 -10.84 3.26
C HIS A 153 8.69 -12.04 4.21
N ASP A 154 7.96 -11.95 5.31
CA ASP A 154 7.82 -13.08 6.21
C ASP A 154 6.82 -14.02 5.61
N ASP A 155 7.31 -14.97 4.81
CA ASP A 155 6.51 -15.95 4.12
C ASP A 155 5.66 -16.78 5.09
N ASN A 156 6.08 -16.90 6.37
CA ASN A 156 5.35 -17.62 7.39
C ASN A 156 4.12 -16.85 7.91
N GLN A 157 4.09 -15.54 7.75
CA GLN A 157 2.95 -14.69 8.13
C GLN A 157 2.15 -14.22 6.92
N ALA A 158 2.55 -14.60 5.70
CA ALA A 158 1.87 -14.21 4.48
C ALA A 158 0.55 -14.97 4.31
N HIS A 159 -0.50 -14.23 4.00
CA HIS A 159 -1.74 -14.82 3.54
C HIS A 159 -1.67 -15.01 2.03
N TRP A 160 -1.36 -16.22 1.60
CA TRP A 160 -1.23 -16.59 0.21
C TRP A 160 -2.57 -16.91 -0.42
N PHE A 161 -2.82 -16.36 -1.59
CA PHE A 161 -4.01 -16.62 -2.36
C PHE A 161 -3.70 -17.53 -3.55
N PRO A 162 -4.60 -18.46 -3.89
CA PRO A 162 -4.46 -19.25 -5.11
C PRO A 162 -4.55 -18.34 -6.33
N ARG A 163 -3.64 -18.52 -7.29
CA ARG A 163 -3.73 -17.83 -8.58
C ARG A 163 -4.96 -18.32 -9.34
N PRO A 164 -5.68 -17.41 -10.04
CA PRO A 164 -6.76 -17.83 -10.91
C PRO A 164 -6.20 -18.79 -11.98
N SER A 165 -6.77 -19.98 -12.06
CA SER A 165 -6.49 -20.89 -13.17
C SER A 165 -7.44 -20.57 -14.29
N TYR A 166 -6.96 -19.86 -15.32
CA TYR A 166 -7.72 -19.81 -16.56
C TYR A 166 -7.51 -21.13 -17.25
N ALA A 167 -8.58 -21.94 -17.35
CA ALA A 167 -8.58 -23.08 -18.26
C ALA A 167 -8.42 -22.51 -19.69
N VAL A 168 -7.30 -22.81 -20.31
CA VAL A 168 -7.05 -22.54 -21.72
C VAL A 168 -7.81 -23.54 -22.57
#